data_fb1404673d3b6ec0be98331e041b4382
#
_entry.id   fb1404673d3b6ec0be98331e041b4382
#
_cell.length_a   1.000
_cell.length_b   1.000
_cell.length_c   1.000
_cell.angle_alpha   90.00
_cell.angle_beta   90.00
_cell.angle_gamma   90.00
#
_symmetry.space_group_name_H-M   'P 1'
#
loop_
_entity.id
_entity.type
_entity.pdbx_description
1 polymer ?
#
loop_
_entity_poly.entity_id
_entity_poly.type
_entity_poly.pdbx_seq_one_letter_code
_entity_poly.pdbx_strand_id
1 'polypeptide(L)'
;MTSTVPSHASQRATPAPVADGVAVRMRGASAVVGGMTVWSDMSLDVAAGEFVAVLGPNGCGKSTLLKVLLGLTPSHGMVEVLGERPGRRTKRIGYLPQRRTFDASVRIRGIDVVSLGLDGARWGTPVPWLNRLLAPRRFAERQRRLDHVIEVVGAADYARRPIGRCSGGEQQRLLIAQALIRRPELLLLDEPLESLDVPSQAGISALVRDICRRDRVAVVMVAHDVNPILPYLDRVIYIARGSAVIGTPEEVITADKLSALYGIPIEVLHDRAGRLFVVGQPDAAPAHTAGAGG
;
A
#
# COMPACT_ATOMS: atom_id res chain seq x y z
N MET A 1 -38.04 -42.96 -19.22
CA MET A 1 -38.02 -41.50 -19.20
C MET A 1 -36.95 -41.05 -18.22
N THR A 2 -35.75 -40.88 -18.69
CA THR A 2 -34.59 -40.52 -17.90
C THR A 2 -34.34 -39.02 -18.07
N SER A 3 -34.61 -38.26 -17.02
CA SER A 3 -34.39 -36.81 -16.98
C SER A 3 -32.94 -36.50 -16.67
N THR A 4 -32.24 -35.93 -17.63
CA THR A 4 -30.87 -35.47 -17.54
C THR A 4 -30.85 -34.05 -16.97
N VAL A 5 -30.29 -33.88 -15.77
CA VAL A 5 -30.06 -32.56 -15.15
C VAL A 5 -28.77 -31.96 -15.73
N PRO A 6 -28.79 -30.75 -16.29
CA PRO A 6 -27.60 -30.12 -16.79
C PRO A 6 -26.72 -29.61 -15.61
N SER A 7 -25.49 -30.07 -15.54
CA SER A 7 -24.45 -29.60 -14.64
C SER A 7 -24.00 -28.20 -15.06
N HIS A 8 -24.45 -27.15 -14.35
CA HIS A 8 -23.88 -25.83 -14.45
C HIS A 8 -22.50 -25.78 -13.80
N ALA A 9 -21.47 -26.06 -14.57
CA ALA A 9 -20.09 -25.72 -14.23
C ALA A 9 -19.97 -24.18 -14.27
N SER A 10 -20.05 -23.55 -13.10
CA SER A 10 -19.78 -22.13 -12.92
C SER A 10 -18.30 -21.85 -13.27
N GLN A 11 -18.06 -21.45 -14.51
CA GLN A 11 -16.82 -20.81 -14.90
C GLN A 11 -16.73 -19.48 -14.14
N ARG A 12 -15.91 -19.45 -13.11
CA ARG A 12 -15.56 -18.17 -12.44
C ARG A 12 -14.72 -17.36 -13.43
N ALA A 13 -15.39 -16.41 -14.07
CA ALA A 13 -14.78 -15.42 -14.94
C ALA A 13 -13.64 -14.72 -14.19
N THR A 14 -12.48 -14.61 -14.84
CA THR A 14 -11.42 -13.67 -14.47
C THR A 14 -12.06 -12.29 -14.42
N PRO A 15 -11.91 -11.49 -13.34
CA PRO A 15 -12.52 -10.17 -13.29
C PRO A 15 -12.03 -9.35 -14.47
N ALA A 16 -12.96 -8.73 -15.17
CA ALA A 16 -12.65 -7.82 -16.28
C ALA A 16 -11.76 -6.67 -15.76
N PRO A 17 -10.74 -6.24 -16.52
CA PRO A 17 -9.94 -5.07 -16.17
C PRO A 17 -10.83 -3.84 -16.03
N VAL A 18 -10.38 -2.86 -15.21
CA VAL A 18 -11.08 -1.59 -15.03
C VAL A 18 -11.32 -0.96 -16.40
N ALA A 19 -12.57 -0.70 -16.77
CA ALA A 19 -12.99 -0.34 -18.12
C ALA A 19 -12.27 0.92 -18.69
N ASP A 20 -11.80 1.83 -17.81
CA ASP A 20 -11.13 3.08 -18.21
C ASP A 20 -9.63 3.12 -17.85
N GLY A 21 -9.05 2.03 -17.31
CA GLY A 21 -7.66 2.01 -16.85
C GLY A 21 -7.38 2.88 -15.62
N VAL A 22 -8.42 3.44 -14.97
CA VAL A 22 -8.32 4.27 -13.76
C VAL A 22 -8.61 3.42 -12.53
N ALA A 23 -7.64 3.29 -11.62
CA ALA A 23 -7.80 2.52 -10.39
C ALA A 23 -8.45 3.33 -9.25
N VAL A 24 -8.16 4.64 -9.18
CA VAL A 24 -8.78 5.56 -8.21
C VAL A 24 -9.23 6.81 -8.95
N ARG A 25 -10.46 7.27 -8.67
CA ARG A 25 -10.98 8.55 -9.16
C ARG A 25 -11.60 9.31 -8.00
N MET A 26 -11.18 10.56 -7.83
CA MET A 26 -11.73 11.47 -6.81
C MET A 26 -12.07 12.81 -7.46
N ARG A 27 -13.22 13.40 -7.07
CA ARG A 27 -13.67 14.72 -7.52
C ARG A 27 -14.29 15.47 -6.37
N GLY A 28 -13.71 16.61 -6.02
CA GLY A 28 -14.16 17.45 -4.90
C GLY A 28 -14.26 16.69 -3.58
N ALA A 29 -13.40 15.69 -3.39
CA ALA A 29 -13.47 14.81 -2.23
C ALA A 29 -12.94 15.50 -0.98
N SER A 30 -13.63 15.26 0.15
CA SER A 30 -13.24 15.82 1.45
C SER A 30 -13.40 14.74 2.53
N ALA A 31 -12.51 14.73 3.51
CA ALA A 31 -12.57 13.82 4.65
C ALA A 31 -12.71 14.56 5.97
N VAL A 32 -13.62 14.09 6.82
CA VAL A 32 -13.89 14.61 8.17
C VAL A 32 -13.67 13.48 9.17
N VAL A 33 -12.85 13.71 10.18
CA VAL A 33 -12.56 12.75 11.25
C VAL A 33 -12.75 13.45 12.60
N GLY A 34 -13.60 12.89 13.46
CA GLY A 34 -13.90 13.50 14.77
C GLY A 34 -14.48 14.93 14.69
N GLY A 35 -15.22 15.23 13.63
CA GLY A 35 -15.79 16.57 13.40
C GLY A 35 -14.82 17.60 12.80
N MET A 36 -13.55 17.24 12.60
CA MET A 36 -12.55 18.11 11.96
C MET A 36 -12.31 17.72 10.52
N THR A 37 -12.30 18.72 9.62
CA THR A 37 -11.89 18.50 8.22
C THR A 37 -10.40 18.24 8.17
N VAL A 38 -10.04 17.05 7.70
CA VAL A 38 -8.63 16.63 7.56
C VAL A 38 -8.04 17.16 6.26
N TRP A 39 -8.80 17.05 5.17
CA TRP A 39 -8.51 17.64 3.86
C TRP A 39 -9.82 17.81 3.07
N SER A 40 -9.83 18.77 2.15
CA SER A 40 -11.01 19.14 1.36
C SER A 40 -10.66 19.35 -0.10
N ASP A 41 -11.70 19.25 -0.95
CA ASP A 41 -11.68 19.54 -2.38
C ASP A 41 -10.57 18.83 -3.16
N MET A 42 -10.27 17.57 -2.78
CA MET A 42 -9.26 16.77 -3.47
C MET A 42 -9.83 16.15 -4.73
N SER A 43 -9.18 16.43 -5.87
CA SER A 43 -9.53 15.86 -7.17
C SER A 43 -8.30 15.22 -7.80
N LEU A 44 -8.36 13.91 -8.10
CA LEU A 44 -7.27 13.14 -8.69
C LEU A 44 -7.78 11.90 -9.40
N ASP A 45 -6.98 11.40 -10.34
CA ASP A 45 -7.10 10.06 -10.90
C ASP A 45 -5.77 9.32 -10.67
N VAL A 46 -5.83 8.02 -10.39
CA VAL A 46 -4.66 7.14 -10.37
C VAL A 46 -4.89 6.04 -11.40
N ALA A 47 -3.99 5.93 -12.36
CA ALA A 47 -4.10 4.95 -13.43
C ALA A 47 -3.58 3.57 -13.00
N ALA A 48 -4.01 2.52 -13.71
CA ALA A 48 -3.46 1.18 -13.56
C ALA A 48 -1.99 1.16 -13.97
N GLY A 49 -1.12 0.66 -13.09
CA GLY A 49 0.33 0.66 -13.28
C GLY A 49 1.01 2.00 -13.00
N GLU A 50 0.32 2.92 -12.30
CA GLU A 50 0.88 4.17 -11.83
C GLU A 50 1.34 4.04 -10.37
N PHE A 51 2.53 4.57 -10.06
CA PHE A 51 3.08 4.60 -8.72
C PHE A 51 3.01 6.02 -8.16
N VAL A 52 2.12 6.22 -7.20
CA VAL A 52 1.82 7.51 -6.58
C VAL A 52 2.28 7.51 -5.12
N ALA A 53 3.05 8.52 -4.72
CA ALA A 53 3.37 8.75 -3.31
C ALA A 53 2.41 9.75 -2.69
N VAL A 54 2.06 9.52 -1.42
CA VAL A 54 1.33 10.47 -0.56
C VAL A 54 2.28 10.99 0.49
N LEU A 55 2.59 12.26 0.43
CA LEU A 55 3.54 12.97 1.27
C LEU A 55 2.85 14.04 2.11
N GLY A 56 3.52 14.55 3.12
CA GLY A 56 3.05 15.63 3.98
C GLY A 56 3.42 15.44 5.43
N PRO A 57 3.23 16.45 6.28
CA PRO A 57 3.55 16.42 7.71
C PRO A 57 2.78 15.31 8.46
N ASN A 58 3.26 14.96 9.66
CA ASN A 58 2.52 14.04 10.52
C ASN A 58 1.16 14.63 10.92
N GLY A 59 0.13 13.77 10.91
CA GLY A 59 -1.24 14.21 11.25
C GLY A 59 -2.00 14.93 10.13
N CYS A 60 -1.41 15.19 8.95
CA CYS A 60 -2.09 15.90 7.86
C CYS A 60 -3.16 15.05 7.12
N GLY A 61 -3.32 13.76 7.46
CA GLY A 61 -4.36 12.92 6.89
C GLY A 61 -3.91 11.96 5.79
N LYS A 62 -2.62 11.65 5.66
CA LYS A 62 -2.09 10.66 4.71
C LYS A 62 -2.77 9.29 4.84
N SER A 63 -2.72 8.71 6.04
CA SER A 63 -3.39 7.42 6.32
C SER A 63 -4.91 7.52 6.26
N THR A 64 -5.49 8.72 6.46
CA THR A 64 -6.92 8.97 6.27
C THR A 64 -7.30 8.81 4.80
N LEU A 65 -6.47 9.27 3.86
CA LEU A 65 -6.69 9.05 2.45
C LEU A 65 -6.75 7.55 2.12
N LEU A 66 -5.80 6.75 2.63
CA LEU A 66 -5.83 5.29 2.42
C LEU A 66 -7.10 4.67 3.04
N LYS A 67 -7.52 5.11 4.22
CA LYS A 67 -8.75 4.62 4.88
C LYS A 67 -10.01 4.99 4.09
N VAL A 68 -10.06 6.17 3.47
CA VAL A 68 -11.15 6.56 2.56
C VAL A 68 -11.18 5.65 1.35
N LEU A 69 -10.04 5.38 0.69
CA LEU A 69 -9.95 4.47 -0.45
C LEU A 69 -10.35 3.03 -0.10
N LEU A 70 -10.10 2.59 1.14
CA LEU A 70 -10.55 1.30 1.66
C LEU A 70 -12.04 1.28 2.04
N GLY A 71 -12.69 2.44 2.12
CA GLY A 71 -14.07 2.56 2.60
C GLY A 71 -14.20 2.42 4.13
N LEU A 72 -13.11 2.59 4.87
CA LEU A 72 -13.08 2.55 6.34
C LEU A 72 -13.39 3.91 6.98
N THR A 73 -13.24 4.98 6.23
CA THR A 73 -13.57 6.36 6.66
C THR A 73 -14.49 6.96 5.61
N PRO A 74 -15.62 7.57 6.01
CA PRO A 74 -16.52 8.24 5.09
C PRO A 74 -15.84 9.48 4.48
N SER A 75 -16.29 9.85 3.27
CA SER A 75 -15.87 11.05 2.57
C SER A 75 -17.06 11.75 1.94
N HIS A 76 -16.97 13.06 1.73
CA HIS A 76 -17.86 13.84 0.89
C HIS A 76 -17.28 13.95 -0.52
N GLY A 77 -18.10 14.34 -1.49
CA GLY A 77 -17.70 14.37 -2.90
C GLY A 77 -17.73 12.98 -3.55
N MET A 78 -17.13 12.87 -4.74
CA MET A 78 -17.09 11.62 -5.47
C MET A 78 -15.76 10.91 -5.23
N VAL A 79 -15.85 9.64 -4.78
CA VAL A 79 -14.70 8.73 -4.67
C VAL A 79 -15.08 7.39 -5.27
N GLU A 80 -14.30 6.94 -6.24
CA GLU A 80 -14.42 5.63 -6.87
C GLU A 80 -13.09 4.89 -6.78
N VAL A 81 -13.16 3.61 -6.46
CA VAL A 81 -12.01 2.71 -6.40
C VAL A 81 -12.31 1.49 -7.24
N LEU A 82 -11.51 1.26 -8.28
CA LEU A 82 -11.70 0.19 -9.26
C LEU A 82 -13.12 0.23 -9.89
N GLY A 83 -13.63 1.44 -10.16
CA GLY A 83 -14.93 1.69 -10.79
C GLY A 83 -16.15 1.52 -9.87
N GLU A 84 -15.94 1.40 -8.55
CA GLU A 84 -17.02 1.28 -7.57
C GLU A 84 -16.79 2.18 -6.35
N ARG A 85 -17.83 2.35 -5.54
CA ARG A 85 -17.70 3.07 -4.25
C ARG A 85 -16.69 2.36 -3.34
N PRO A 86 -15.90 3.11 -2.54
CA PRO A 86 -14.97 2.53 -1.57
C PRO A 86 -15.63 1.44 -0.69
N GLY A 87 -14.87 0.40 -0.37
CA GLY A 87 -15.34 -0.74 0.43
C GLY A 87 -16.00 -1.88 -0.36
N ARG A 88 -16.37 -1.68 -1.63
CA ARG A 88 -17.03 -2.72 -2.46
C ARG A 88 -16.06 -3.73 -3.07
N ARG A 89 -14.89 -3.29 -3.53
CA ARG A 89 -13.88 -4.12 -4.22
C ARG A 89 -12.70 -4.52 -3.33
N THR A 90 -12.90 -4.67 -2.02
CA THR A 90 -11.83 -4.94 -1.05
C THR A 90 -10.96 -6.16 -1.38
N LYS A 91 -11.50 -7.17 -2.09
CA LYS A 91 -10.74 -8.37 -2.51
C LYS A 91 -9.72 -8.08 -3.62
N ARG A 92 -9.89 -6.98 -4.36
CA ARG A 92 -8.99 -6.52 -5.44
C ARG A 92 -8.01 -5.46 -4.97
N ILE A 93 -8.04 -5.12 -3.67
CA ILE A 93 -7.14 -4.16 -3.03
C ILE A 93 -6.19 -4.94 -2.12
N GLY A 94 -4.89 -4.76 -2.32
CA GLY A 94 -3.85 -5.14 -1.37
C GLY A 94 -3.62 -3.98 -0.42
N TYR A 95 -3.60 -4.25 0.88
CA TYR A 95 -3.33 -3.20 1.87
C TYR A 95 -2.26 -3.65 2.85
N LEU A 96 -1.26 -2.82 3.04
CA LEU A 96 -0.24 -2.94 4.06
C LEU A 96 -0.40 -1.76 5.02
N PRO A 97 -0.95 -1.99 6.23
CA PRO A 97 -1.08 -0.95 7.24
C PRO A 97 0.28 -0.61 7.86
N GLN A 98 0.41 0.60 8.38
CA GLN A 98 1.54 0.97 9.22
C GLN A 98 1.65 -0.02 10.39
N ARG A 99 2.73 -0.79 10.42
CA ARG A 99 2.98 -1.78 11.45
C ARG A 99 4.40 -1.63 11.99
N ARG A 100 4.51 -1.90 13.29
CA ARG A 100 5.81 -2.14 13.90
C ARG A 100 6.35 -3.51 13.44
N THR A 101 7.65 -3.68 13.46
CA THR A 101 8.31 -4.97 13.20
C THR A 101 7.81 -6.05 14.14
N PHE A 102 7.80 -7.29 13.68
CA PHE A 102 7.49 -8.43 14.54
C PHE A 102 8.63 -8.63 15.54
N ASP A 103 8.25 -8.78 16.81
CA ASP A 103 9.19 -9.10 17.87
C ASP A 103 9.84 -10.49 17.65
N ALA A 104 11.08 -10.67 18.13
CA ALA A 104 11.85 -11.91 17.99
C ALA A 104 11.17 -13.13 18.62
N SER A 105 10.22 -12.93 19.53
CA SER A 105 9.42 -13.99 20.17
C SER A 105 8.38 -14.62 19.24
N VAL A 106 8.02 -13.94 18.14
CA VAL A 106 6.98 -14.42 17.21
C VAL A 106 7.50 -15.62 16.41
N ARG A 107 6.89 -16.78 16.65
CA ARG A 107 7.28 -18.09 16.10
C ARG A 107 6.56 -18.48 14.81
N ILE A 108 5.61 -17.67 14.33
CA ILE A 108 4.86 -17.95 13.08
C ILE A 108 5.83 -17.85 11.90
N ARG A 109 5.80 -18.83 10.99
CA ARG A 109 6.65 -18.78 9.78
C ARG A 109 6.19 -17.67 8.84
N GLY A 110 7.12 -17.03 8.14
CA GLY A 110 6.81 -15.99 7.17
C GLY A 110 5.79 -16.43 6.12
N ILE A 111 5.92 -17.64 5.60
CA ILE A 111 4.96 -18.20 4.62
C ILE A 111 3.54 -18.35 5.18
N ASP A 112 3.39 -18.63 6.47
CA ASP A 112 2.07 -18.70 7.12
C ASP A 112 1.46 -17.31 7.24
N VAL A 113 2.27 -16.28 7.54
CA VAL A 113 1.84 -14.87 7.52
C VAL A 113 1.37 -14.47 6.12
N VAL A 114 2.11 -14.80 5.07
CA VAL A 114 1.70 -14.55 3.68
C VAL A 114 0.38 -15.23 3.37
N SER A 115 0.19 -16.49 3.82
CA SER A 115 -1.01 -17.26 3.56
C SER A 115 -2.29 -16.66 4.18
N LEU A 116 -2.18 -15.91 5.29
CA LEU A 116 -3.30 -15.19 5.90
C LEU A 116 -3.95 -14.19 4.93
N GLY A 117 -3.19 -13.67 3.98
CA GLY A 117 -3.73 -12.82 2.92
C GLY A 117 -4.81 -13.51 2.07
N LEU A 118 -4.81 -14.82 1.92
CA LEU A 118 -5.86 -15.58 1.23
C LEU A 118 -7.09 -15.83 2.12
N ASP A 119 -6.89 -16.06 3.40
CA ASP A 119 -7.89 -16.62 4.32
C ASP A 119 -8.56 -15.58 5.22
N GLY A 120 -8.04 -14.36 5.27
CA GLY A 120 -8.47 -13.32 6.23
C GLY A 120 -9.96 -12.95 6.26
N ALA A 121 -10.79 -13.57 5.40
CA ALA A 121 -12.25 -13.43 5.41
C ALA A 121 -12.97 -14.76 5.74
N ARG A 122 -12.25 -15.81 6.12
CA ARG A 122 -12.83 -17.11 6.42
C ARG A 122 -12.44 -17.54 7.81
N TRP A 123 -13.43 -17.67 8.68
CA TRP A 123 -13.28 -18.37 9.97
C TRP A 123 -13.13 -19.87 9.72
N GLY A 124 -12.16 -20.49 10.33
CA GLY A 124 -11.91 -21.92 10.30
C GLY A 124 -10.42 -22.22 10.31
N THR A 125 -10.00 -23.18 11.12
CA THR A 125 -8.64 -23.73 11.06
C THR A 125 -8.50 -24.51 9.75
N PRO A 126 -7.63 -24.11 8.82
CA PRO A 126 -7.33 -24.94 7.67
C PRO A 126 -6.66 -26.22 8.18
N VAL A 127 -7.32 -27.36 8.04
CA VAL A 127 -6.72 -28.66 8.30
C VAL A 127 -6.05 -29.09 6.99
N PRO A 128 -4.73 -28.90 6.85
CA PRO A 128 -4.05 -29.01 5.54
C PRO A 128 -4.23 -30.38 4.88
N TRP A 129 -4.21 -31.46 5.67
CA TRP A 129 -4.37 -32.81 5.13
C TRP A 129 -5.80 -33.08 4.63
N LEU A 130 -6.82 -32.54 5.32
CA LEU A 130 -8.22 -32.69 4.94
C LEU A 130 -8.53 -31.88 3.67
N ASN A 131 -8.01 -30.65 3.58
CA ASN A 131 -8.15 -29.83 2.39
C ASN A 131 -7.42 -30.42 1.17
N ARG A 132 -6.26 -31.07 1.37
CA ARG A 132 -5.56 -31.80 0.31
C ARG A 132 -6.37 -32.98 -0.22
N LEU A 133 -7.10 -33.67 0.65
CA LEU A 133 -7.92 -34.81 0.27
C LEU A 133 -9.26 -34.39 -0.34
N LEU A 134 -9.96 -33.43 0.26
CA LEU A 134 -11.33 -33.03 -0.16
C LEU A 134 -11.35 -32.02 -1.32
N ALA A 135 -10.30 -31.23 -1.49
CA ALA A 135 -10.23 -30.21 -2.52
C ALA A 135 -8.82 -30.05 -3.14
N PRO A 136 -8.26 -31.10 -3.74
CA PRO A 136 -6.86 -31.13 -4.18
C PRO A 136 -6.53 -30.01 -5.20
N ARG A 137 -7.45 -29.66 -6.09
CA ARG A 137 -7.26 -28.57 -7.06
C ARG A 137 -7.15 -27.19 -6.39
N ARG A 138 -7.97 -26.92 -5.36
CA ARG A 138 -7.92 -25.67 -4.60
C ARG A 138 -6.65 -25.58 -3.75
N PHE A 139 -6.22 -26.70 -3.19
CA PHE A 139 -4.97 -26.77 -2.44
C PHE A 139 -3.77 -26.50 -3.33
N ALA A 140 -3.70 -27.14 -4.51
CA ALA A 140 -2.63 -26.94 -5.48
C ALA A 140 -2.59 -25.48 -6.02
N GLU A 141 -3.76 -24.87 -6.29
CA GLU A 141 -3.84 -23.48 -6.71
C GLU A 141 -3.35 -22.51 -5.61
N ARG A 142 -3.76 -22.77 -4.35
CA ARG A 142 -3.27 -22.00 -3.21
C ARG A 142 -1.76 -22.07 -3.07
N GLN A 143 -1.18 -23.29 -3.20
CA GLN A 143 0.25 -23.50 -3.09
C GLN A 143 1.00 -22.78 -4.21
N ARG A 144 0.55 -22.90 -5.46
CA ARG A 144 1.13 -22.15 -6.59
C ARG A 144 1.13 -20.64 -6.38
N ARG A 145 0.06 -20.07 -5.81
CA ARG A 145 0.00 -18.63 -5.50
C ARG A 145 0.99 -18.23 -4.42
N LEU A 146 1.14 -19.06 -3.38
CA LEU A 146 2.12 -18.85 -2.33
C LEU A 146 3.54 -18.88 -2.89
N ASP A 147 3.89 -19.93 -3.63
CA ASP A 147 5.22 -20.08 -4.20
C ASP A 147 5.54 -18.92 -5.14
N HIS A 148 4.61 -18.56 -6.00
CA HIS A 148 4.76 -17.45 -6.95
C HIS A 148 4.99 -16.10 -6.22
N VAL A 149 4.17 -15.76 -5.22
CA VAL A 149 4.33 -14.46 -4.54
C VAL A 149 5.61 -14.39 -3.70
N ILE A 150 6.03 -15.51 -3.10
CA ILE A 150 7.31 -15.64 -2.38
C ILE A 150 8.49 -15.39 -3.34
N GLU A 151 8.43 -15.95 -4.55
CA GLU A 151 9.43 -15.71 -5.59
C GLU A 151 9.44 -14.25 -6.04
N VAL A 152 8.27 -13.66 -6.29
CA VAL A 152 8.12 -12.26 -6.71
C VAL A 152 8.78 -11.29 -5.73
N VAL A 153 8.63 -11.53 -4.42
CA VAL A 153 9.24 -10.66 -3.41
C VAL A 153 10.67 -11.05 -3.05
N GLY A 154 11.23 -12.12 -3.66
CA GLY A 154 12.57 -12.60 -3.38
C GLY A 154 12.73 -13.15 -1.96
N ALA A 155 11.72 -13.88 -1.44
CA ALA A 155 11.70 -14.38 -0.07
C ALA A 155 11.94 -15.92 0.05
N ALA A 156 12.33 -16.60 -1.03
CA ALA A 156 12.43 -18.07 -1.09
C ALA A 156 13.30 -18.65 0.05
N ASP A 157 14.43 -18.00 0.36
CA ASP A 157 15.42 -18.51 1.32
C ASP A 157 14.99 -18.38 2.79
N TYR A 158 14.07 -17.46 3.10
CA TYR A 158 13.68 -17.15 4.47
C TYR A 158 12.19 -17.24 4.77
N ALA A 159 11.32 -17.42 3.78
CA ALA A 159 9.87 -17.47 3.99
C ALA A 159 9.43 -18.56 4.99
N ARG A 160 10.22 -19.63 5.14
CA ARG A 160 9.92 -20.73 6.08
C ARG A 160 10.47 -20.51 7.47
N ARG A 161 11.32 -19.47 7.68
CA ARG A 161 11.81 -19.11 9.00
C ARG A 161 10.71 -18.45 9.84
N PRO A 162 10.77 -18.49 11.19
CA PRO A 162 9.93 -17.66 12.05
C PRO A 162 10.08 -16.18 11.68
N ILE A 163 8.99 -15.47 11.49
CA ILE A 163 9.02 -14.08 11.01
C ILE A 163 9.77 -13.15 12.00
N GLY A 164 9.68 -13.41 13.30
CA GLY A 164 10.43 -12.67 14.31
C GLY A 164 11.95 -12.84 14.23
N ARG A 165 12.46 -13.82 13.45
CA ARG A 165 13.89 -14.02 13.18
C ARG A 165 14.34 -13.48 11.82
N CYS A 166 13.43 -12.90 11.07
CA CYS A 166 13.74 -12.21 9.82
C CYS A 166 14.18 -10.78 10.11
N SER A 167 15.08 -10.22 9.26
CA SER A 167 15.43 -8.80 9.31
C SER A 167 14.20 -7.92 9.01
N GLY A 168 14.25 -6.64 9.33
CA GLY A 168 13.16 -5.69 9.04
C GLY A 168 12.78 -5.70 7.55
N GLY A 169 13.76 -5.66 6.66
CA GLY A 169 13.54 -5.74 5.22
C GLY A 169 12.94 -7.07 4.75
N GLU A 170 13.38 -8.20 5.34
CA GLU A 170 12.80 -9.52 5.07
C GLU A 170 11.34 -9.61 5.54
N GLN A 171 11.04 -9.10 6.75
CA GLN A 171 9.67 -9.02 7.27
C GLN A 171 8.78 -8.18 6.35
N GLN A 172 9.29 -7.04 5.90
CA GLN A 172 8.54 -6.14 5.02
C GLN A 172 8.22 -6.76 3.67
N ARG A 173 9.17 -7.49 3.06
CA ARG A 173 8.93 -8.25 1.83
C ARG A 173 7.83 -9.31 2.01
N LEU A 174 7.82 -10.02 3.15
CA LEU A 174 6.77 -11.00 3.48
C LEU A 174 5.40 -10.33 3.66
N LEU A 175 5.33 -9.15 4.25
CA LEU A 175 4.08 -8.38 4.39
C LEU A 175 3.57 -7.85 3.05
N ILE A 176 4.48 -7.41 2.16
CA ILE A 176 4.13 -7.06 0.78
C ILE A 176 3.59 -8.30 0.04
N ALA A 177 4.24 -9.47 0.19
CA ALA A 177 3.74 -10.73 -0.36
C ALA A 177 2.33 -11.07 0.13
N GLN A 178 2.05 -10.84 1.42
CA GLN A 178 0.70 -11.00 2.01
C GLN A 178 -0.34 -10.10 1.32
N ALA A 179 0.00 -8.85 1.03
CA ALA A 179 -0.88 -7.93 0.32
C ALA A 179 -1.10 -8.33 -1.15
N LEU A 180 -0.08 -8.92 -1.80
CA LEU A 180 -0.09 -9.29 -3.22
C LEU A 180 -0.75 -10.63 -3.52
N ILE A 181 -0.87 -11.55 -2.56
CA ILE A 181 -1.24 -12.95 -2.80
C ILE A 181 -2.60 -13.12 -3.47
N ARG A 182 -3.50 -12.13 -3.34
CA ARG A 182 -4.82 -12.10 -4.00
C ARG A 182 -4.78 -11.54 -5.41
N ARG A 183 -3.60 -11.13 -5.91
CA ARG A 183 -3.42 -10.43 -7.19
C ARG A 183 -4.27 -9.16 -7.23
N PRO A 184 -3.97 -8.20 -6.37
CA PRO A 184 -4.71 -6.94 -6.33
C PRO A 184 -4.48 -6.13 -7.62
N GLU A 185 -5.42 -5.22 -7.92
CA GLU A 185 -5.30 -4.22 -8.98
C GLU A 185 -4.90 -2.85 -8.42
N LEU A 186 -5.09 -2.67 -7.11
CA LEU A 186 -4.65 -1.51 -6.34
C LEU A 186 -3.90 -1.98 -5.10
N LEU A 187 -2.70 -1.44 -4.87
CA LEU A 187 -1.88 -1.70 -3.70
C LEU A 187 -1.76 -0.41 -2.89
N LEU A 188 -2.24 -0.45 -1.66
CA LEU A 188 -2.18 0.65 -0.69
C LEU A 188 -1.13 0.31 0.36
N LEU A 189 -0.11 1.15 0.51
CA LEU A 189 1.01 0.93 1.42
C LEU A 189 1.11 2.12 2.39
N ASP A 190 0.98 1.85 3.69
CA ASP A 190 1.05 2.87 4.73
C ASP A 190 2.42 2.80 5.42
N GLU A 191 3.32 3.72 5.06
CA GLU A 191 4.69 3.87 5.56
C GLU A 191 5.53 2.57 5.52
N PRO A 192 5.61 1.88 4.35
CA PRO A 192 6.25 0.57 4.25
C PRO A 192 7.77 0.60 4.41
N LEU A 193 8.40 1.76 4.38
CA LEU A 193 9.86 1.93 4.46
C LEU A 193 10.32 2.41 5.83
N GLU A 194 9.39 2.69 6.74
CA GLU A 194 9.70 3.17 8.08
C GLU A 194 10.58 2.17 8.84
N SER A 195 11.56 2.68 9.57
CA SER A 195 12.49 1.89 10.40
C SER A 195 13.37 0.87 9.64
N LEU A 196 13.48 0.98 8.32
CA LEU A 196 14.36 0.17 7.50
C LEU A 196 15.68 0.90 7.23
N ASP A 197 16.74 0.14 7.08
CA ASP A 197 18.03 0.64 6.60
C ASP A 197 17.97 1.05 5.12
N VAL A 198 18.87 1.92 4.69
CA VAL A 198 18.89 2.49 3.34
C VAL A 198 18.91 1.42 2.23
N PRO A 199 19.73 0.35 2.32
CA PRO A 199 19.69 -0.73 1.32
C PRO A 199 18.34 -1.43 1.25
N SER A 200 17.69 -1.70 2.38
CA SER A 200 16.35 -2.32 2.43
C SER A 200 15.28 -1.41 1.84
N GLN A 201 15.32 -0.10 2.15
CA GLN A 201 14.41 0.89 1.57
C GLN A 201 14.52 0.92 0.04
N ALA A 202 15.73 1.00 -0.50
CA ALA A 202 15.98 0.98 -1.93
C ALA A 202 15.47 -0.32 -2.59
N GLY A 203 15.78 -1.47 -1.97
CA GLY A 203 15.35 -2.78 -2.48
C GLY A 203 13.84 -2.99 -2.46
N ILE A 204 13.12 -2.42 -1.49
CA ILE A 204 11.65 -2.49 -1.43
C ILE A 204 11.02 -1.50 -2.42
N SER A 205 11.58 -0.30 -2.56
CA SER A 205 11.10 0.68 -3.54
C SER A 205 11.21 0.15 -4.97
N ALA A 206 12.34 -0.47 -5.32
CA ALA A 206 12.52 -1.13 -6.62
C ALA A 206 11.51 -2.29 -6.82
N LEU A 207 11.34 -3.16 -5.81
CA LEU A 207 10.37 -4.25 -5.86
C LEU A 207 8.94 -3.75 -6.12
N VAL A 208 8.51 -2.71 -5.41
CA VAL A 208 7.17 -2.13 -5.58
C VAL A 208 7.02 -1.55 -6.99
N ARG A 209 8.05 -0.88 -7.51
CA ARG A 209 8.06 -0.37 -8.90
C ARG A 209 7.93 -1.48 -9.93
N ASP A 210 8.68 -2.57 -9.76
CA ASP A 210 8.63 -3.72 -10.67
C ASP A 210 7.24 -4.35 -10.69
N ILE A 211 6.62 -4.55 -9.53
CA ILE A 211 5.25 -5.04 -9.41
C ILE A 211 4.26 -4.10 -10.10
N CYS A 212 4.37 -2.80 -9.82
CA CYS A 212 3.55 -1.77 -10.42
C CYS A 212 3.55 -1.85 -11.96
N ARG A 213 4.73 -1.94 -12.57
CA ARG A 213 4.88 -1.95 -14.02
C ARG A 213 4.55 -3.28 -14.67
N ARG A 214 5.09 -4.38 -14.14
CA ARG A 214 4.92 -5.71 -14.72
C ARG A 214 3.48 -6.19 -14.66
N ASP A 215 2.86 -6.03 -13.49
CA ASP A 215 1.53 -6.57 -13.22
C ASP A 215 0.42 -5.51 -13.41
N ARG A 216 0.80 -4.27 -13.83
CA ARG A 216 -0.10 -3.11 -14.01
C ARG A 216 -0.93 -2.81 -12.76
N VAL A 217 -0.36 -3.04 -11.58
CA VAL A 217 -0.99 -2.72 -10.29
C VAL A 217 -0.82 -1.23 -10.02
N ALA A 218 -1.91 -0.51 -9.76
CA ALA A 218 -1.82 0.85 -9.26
C ALA A 218 -1.27 0.83 -7.83
N VAL A 219 -0.33 1.71 -7.51
CA VAL A 219 0.28 1.78 -6.18
C VAL A 219 0.06 3.17 -5.59
N VAL A 220 -0.50 3.22 -4.38
CA VAL A 220 -0.57 4.44 -3.56
C VAL A 220 0.21 4.17 -2.27
N MET A 221 1.34 4.84 -2.11
CA MET A 221 2.24 4.66 -0.98
C MET A 221 2.32 5.93 -0.13
N VAL A 222 1.94 5.84 1.13
CA VAL A 222 2.27 6.87 2.12
C VAL A 222 3.73 6.74 2.48
N ALA A 223 4.48 7.83 2.41
CA ALA A 223 5.87 7.88 2.81
C ALA A 223 6.15 9.11 3.69
N HIS A 224 7.09 8.95 4.61
CA HIS A 224 7.62 10.04 5.41
C HIS A 224 8.81 10.70 4.71
N ASP A 225 9.71 9.89 4.17
CA ASP A 225 10.84 10.32 3.34
C ASP A 225 10.58 9.93 1.88
N VAL A 226 10.70 10.91 0.99
CA VAL A 226 10.50 10.71 -0.45
C VAL A 226 11.76 10.17 -1.14
N ASN A 227 12.95 10.45 -0.59
CA ASN A 227 14.22 10.16 -1.25
C ASN A 227 14.37 8.70 -1.71
N PRO A 228 14.02 7.67 -0.89
CA PRO A 228 14.15 6.26 -1.31
C PRO A 228 13.23 5.86 -2.46
N ILE A 229 12.12 6.57 -2.66
CA ILE A 229 11.09 6.21 -3.65
C ILE A 229 11.09 7.14 -4.87
N LEU A 230 11.71 8.31 -4.76
CA LEU A 230 11.66 9.37 -5.76
C LEU A 230 12.01 8.91 -7.19
N PRO A 231 13.05 8.06 -7.41
CA PRO A 231 13.38 7.57 -8.77
C PRO A 231 12.31 6.66 -9.40
N TYR A 232 11.34 6.22 -8.60
CA TYR A 232 10.34 5.23 -9.00
C TYR A 232 8.93 5.81 -9.16
N LEU A 233 8.71 7.08 -8.72
CA LEU A 233 7.40 7.71 -8.71
C LEU A 233 7.00 8.21 -10.11
N ASP A 234 5.71 8.08 -10.39
CA ASP A 234 5.08 8.75 -11.52
C ASP A 234 4.45 10.08 -11.07
N ARG A 235 3.83 10.09 -9.87
CA ARG A 235 3.17 11.28 -9.31
C ARG A 235 3.29 11.33 -7.80
N VAL A 236 3.06 12.55 -7.30
CA VAL A 236 3.06 12.87 -5.86
C VAL A 236 1.74 13.55 -5.52
N ILE A 237 1.15 13.14 -4.41
CA ILE A 237 0.06 13.82 -3.70
C ILE A 237 0.68 14.38 -2.43
N TYR A 238 0.80 15.69 -2.35
CA TYR A 238 1.30 16.34 -1.14
C TYR A 238 0.15 16.94 -0.35
N ILE A 239 -0.10 16.44 0.87
CA ILE A 239 -1.18 16.88 1.75
C ILE A 239 -0.59 17.77 2.85
N ALA A 240 -1.09 19.01 2.97
CA ALA A 240 -0.76 19.91 4.07
C ALA A 240 -1.89 20.90 4.33
N ARG A 241 -2.09 21.28 5.58
CA ARG A 241 -3.04 22.31 6.02
C ARG A 241 -4.44 22.15 5.43
N GLY A 242 -4.92 20.91 5.30
CA GLY A 242 -6.26 20.63 4.80
C GLY A 242 -6.40 20.67 3.27
N SER A 243 -5.34 20.94 2.53
CA SER A 243 -5.30 20.97 1.06
C SER A 243 -4.33 19.92 0.50
N ALA A 244 -4.44 19.63 -0.81
CA ALA A 244 -3.52 18.75 -1.50
C ALA A 244 -3.00 19.39 -2.77
N VAL A 245 -1.69 19.21 -3.05
CA VAL A 245 -1.06 19.52 -4.33
C VAL A 245 -0.71 18.21 -5.01
N ILE A 246 -1.03 18.08 -6.29
CA ILE A 246 -0.88 16.85 -7.06
C ILE A 246 -0.17 17.15 -8.36
N GLY A 247 0.84 16.37 -8.69
CA GLY A 247 1.62 16.55 -9.92
C GLY A 247 2.75 15.54 -10.04
N THR A 248 3.63 15.73 -11.02
CA THR A 248 4.87 14.95 -11.10
C THR A 248 5.81 15.30 -9.94
N PRO A 249 6.80 14.46 -9.62
CA PRO A 249 7.78 14.79 -8.59
C PRO A 249 8.43 16.17 -8.81
N GLU A 250 8.79 16.50 -10.04
CA GLU A 250 9.44 17.75 -10.40
C GLU A 250 8.51 18.97 -10.22
N GLU A 251 7.21 18.80 -10.44
CA GLU A 251 6.21 19.86 -10.27
C GLU A 251 5.89 20.11 -8.79
N VAL A 252 5.88 19.07 -7.95
CA VAL A 252 5.43 19.15 -6.56
C VAL A 252 6.60 19.37 -5.61
N ILE A 253 7.74 18.70 -5.84
CA ILE A 253 8.93 18.74 -4.98
C ILE A 253 9.83 19.90 -5.42
N THR A 254 9.43 21.13 -5.10
CA THR A 254 10.22 22.32 -5.29
C THR A 254 10.46 23.03 -3.95
N ALA A 255 11.59 23.71 -3.79
CA ALA A 255 11.92 24.42 -2.56
C ALA A 255 10.83 25.39 -2.12
N ASP A 256 10.29 26.17 -3.06
CA ASP A 256 9.24 27.15 -2.79
C ASP A 256 7.94 26.50 -2.31
N LYS A 257 7.47 25.45 -3.01
CA LYS A 257 6.23 24.76 -2.63
C LYS A 257 6.37 24.03 -1.29
N LEU A 258 7.47 23.31 -1.10
CA LEU A 258 7.70 22.61 0.16
C LEU A 258 7.88 23.59 1.33
N SER A 259 8.64 24.68 1.15
CA SER A 259 8.79 25.71 2.18
C SER A 259 7.46 26.37 2.55
N ALA A 260 6.62 26.66 1.55
CA ALA A 260 5.27 27.20 1.79
C ALA A 260 4.37 26.22 2.55
N LEU A 261 4.46 24.92 2.24
CA LEU A 261 3.66 23.87 2.86
C LEU A 261 4.10 23.55 4.29
N TYR A 262 5.41 23.50 4.53
CA TYR A 262 5.95 23.24 5.89
C TYR A 262 5.99 24.51 6.75
N GLY A 263 6.07 25.68 6.14
CA GLY A 263 6.25 26.96 6.87
C GLY A 263 7.66 27.17 7.38
N ILE A 264 8.63 26.41 6.87
CA ILE A 264 10.07 26.50 7.14
C ILE A 264 10.85 26.40 5.82
N PRO A 265 12.05 26.98 5.73
CA PRO A 265 12.89 26.81 4.56
C PRO A 265 13.23 25.34 4.31
N ILE A 266 12.97 24.85 3.12
CA ILE A 266 13.34 23.52 2.67
C ILE A 266 14.18 23.68 1.40
N GLU A 267 15.27 22.96 1.34
CA GLU A 267 16.14 22.93 0.17
C GLU A 267 15.88 21.68 -0.66
N VAL A 268 15.81 21.85 -1.97
CA VAL A 268 15.75 20.76 -2.94
C VAL A 268 17.04 20.82 -3.75
N LEU A 269 17.83 19.77 -3.62
CA LEU A 269 19.12 19.63 -4.28
C LEU A 269 19.01 18.69 -5.48
N HIS A 270 19.85 18.90 -6.47
CA HIS A 270 20.01 17.98 -7.59
C HIS A 270 21.44 17.41 -7.53
N ASP A 271 21.59 16.10 -7.65
CA ASP A 271 22.89 15.51 -7.81
C ASP A 271 23.45 15.70 -9.24
N ARG A 272 24.68 15.26 -9.48
CA ARG A 272 25.33 15.36 -10.80
C ARG A 272 24.59 14.60 -11.92
N ALA A 273 23.73 13.66 -11.57
CA ALA A 273 22.88 12.90 -12.49
C ALA A 273 21.47 13.51 -12.62
N GLY A 274 21.21 14.69 -12.03
CA GLY A 274 19.91 15.37 -12.07
C GLY A 274 18.85 14.77 -11.14
N ARG A 275 19.23 13.86 -10.22
CA ARG A 275 18.29 13.27 -9.26
C ARG A 275 18.00 14.26 -8.15
N LEU A 276 16.70 14.41 -7.83
CA LEU A 276 16.20 15.26 -6.75
C LEU A 276 16.53 14.66 -5.37
N PHE A 277 16.90 15.51 -4.43
CA PHE A 277 17.05 15.23 -3.01
C PHE A 277 16.41 16.33 -2.19
N VAL A 278 15.56 15.99 -1.24
CA VAL A 278 14.94 16.92 -0.30
C VAL A 278 15.77 16.96 0.98
N VAL A 279 16.23 18.15 1.34
CA VAL A 279 17.04 18.38 2.55
C VAL A 279 16.25 19.31 3.48
N GLY A 280 16.30 19.05 4.79
CA GLY A 280 15.64 19.90 5.79
C GLY A 280 14.18 19.52 6.05
N GLN A 281 13.78 18.26 5.77
CA GLN A 281 12.49 17.78 6.27
C GLN A 281 12.52 17.85 7.81
N PRO A 282 11.54 18.52 8.46
CA PRO A 282 11.50 18.55 9.90
C PRO A 282 11.27 17.13 10.42
N ASP A 283 12.25 16.59 11.13
CA ASP A 283 12.01 15.44 11.98
C ASP A 283 10.82 15.71 12.88
N ALA A 284 10.03 14.70 13.16
CA ALA A 284 8.81 14.81 13.98
C ALA A 284 9.08 15.72 15.18
N ALA A 285 8.24 16.73 15.35
CA ALA A 285 8.36 17.69 16.45
C ALA A 285 8.62 16.96 17.78
N PRO A 286 9.57 17.42 18.61
CA PRO A 286 9.82 16.81 19.90
C PRO A 286 8.53 16.86 20.72
N ALA A 287 8.10 15.68 21.18
CA ALA A 287 6.98 15.55 22.10
C ALA A 287 7.24 16.40 23.34
N HIS A 288 6.31 17.29 23.59
CA HIS A 288 6.00 17.93 24.88
C HIS A 288 7.18 18.21 25.83
N THR A 289 7.69 19.42 25.84
CA THR A 289 8.20 20.01 27.06
C THR A 289 7.00 20.15 28.03
N ALA A 290 6.93 19.18 28.95
CA ALA A 290 6.07 19.30 30.12
C ALA A 290 6.48 20.58 30.85
N GLY A 291 5.56 21.54 30.95
CA GLY A 291 5.73 22.74 31.74
C GLY A 291 6.01 22.37 33.20
N ALA A 292 7.21 22.67 33.64
CA ALA A 292 7.49 22.88 35.04
C ALA A 292 6.82 24.22 35.41
N GLY A 293 5.66 24.14 36.00
CA GLY A 293 5.03 25.23 36.71
C GLY A 293 5.29 25.05 38.18
N GLY A 294 5.78 26.06 38.82
CA GLY A 294 6.09 26.13 40.23
C GLY A 294 4.89 26.02 41.18
#